data_f10041dc839f4d48a20ae1c3dcdfd505
#
_entry.id   f10041dc839f4d48a20ae1c3dcdfd505
#
_cell.length_a   1.000
_cell.length_b   1.000
_cell.length_c   1.000
_cell.angle_alpha   90.00
_cell.angle_beta   90.00
_cell.angle_gamma   90.00
#
_symmetry.space_group_name_H-M   'P 1'
#
loop_
_entity.id
_entity.type
_entity.pdbx_description
1 polymer ?
#
loop_
_entity_poly.entity_id
_entity_poly.type
_entity_poly.pdbx_seq_one_letter_code
_entity_poly.pdbx_strand_id
1 'polypeptide(L)'
;MKSIIKQLYTILLVAVAYLTVTGCSDDFKSGLRLNGDVWVNSIRLDEYAGTVDYQNKAIVVGVPYDYDITRMVVTEMNLSEGAKASIAIGETIDFSLPVSLTVKNGDVQMSYTITVKRDEAKILTFKLNDTYVGKVDQLSKTISVVVPLTVDITQLKGTFTVTDGATVTPASGSIQDFTNPVTYTATYRSAVTPYVVTVTQGNVIPTAFVGTASSVSLLTSPEEKAAAQWMMDNVSMSEYISFKDVVDGKVDLGKYTAIWWHFHADNGDNPPLPDDAKAAAEKFKVYYQNGGNLLLTRYATFYIANLGIAKDERVPNNSWGGNEDSPEITSAPWSFLITGSESHPLFQDLRWKDGDKSTVYTCDAGYAITNSTAQWHIGTDWGGYEPRSNSGRTLCIGSGCYDWYGKGVDASADYYHYNVEQMTLNAINYLCK
;
A
#
# COMPACT_ATOMS: atom_id res chain seq x y z
N MET A 1 71.46 18.69 -24.69
CA MET A 1 70.40 18.03 -23.91
C MET A 1 68.95 18.24 -24.39
N LYS A 2 68.48 19.44 -24.70
CA LYS A 2 67.11 19.70 -25.18
C LYS A 2 66.77 19.07 -26.56
N SER A 3 67.74 18.86 -27.44
CA SER A 3 67.54 18.25 -28.77
C SER A 3 67.35 16.72 -28.68
N ILE A 4 68.10 16.06 -27.83
CA ILE A 4 68.02 14.58 -27.63
C ILE A 4 66.70 14.17 -26.96
N ILE A 5 66.21 14.97 -26.02
CA ILE A 5 64.95 14.73 -25.34
C ILE A 5 63.76 14.88 -26.31
N LYS A 6 63.80 15.86 -27.24
CA LYS A 6 62.78 16.00 -28.29
C LYS A 6 62.73 14.82 -29.23
N GLN A 7 63.92 14.31 -29.65
CA GLN A 7 63.99 13.12 -30.53
C GLN A 7 63.49 11.84 -29.81
N LEU A 8 63.83 11.67 -28.53
CA LEU A 8 63.31 10.57 -27.72
C LEU A 8 61.77 10.63 -27.54
N TYR A 9 61.20 11.83 -27.32
CA TYR A 9 59.74 12.01 -27.26
C TYR A 9 59.04 11.71 -28.59
N THR A 10 59.66 12.11 -29.72
CA THR A 10 59.10 11.83 -31.04
C THR A 10 59.16 10.33 -31.38
N ILE A 11 60.22 9.63 -31.01
CA ILE A 11 60.36 8.19 -31.21
C ILE A 11 59.37 7.45 -30.30
N LEU A 12 59.15 7.90 -29.04
CA LEU A 12 58.20 7.29 -28.11
C LEU A 12 56.75 7.49 -28.59
N LEU A 13 56.39 8.67 -29.11
CA LEU A 13 55.07 8.95 -29.68
C LEU A 13 54.79 8.13 -30.95
N VAL A 14 55.79 7.93 -31.80
CA VAL A 14 55.66 7.08 -33.00
C VAL A 14 55.56 5.61 -32.61
N ALA A 15 56.29 5.15 -31.60
CA ALA A 15 56.19 3.79 -31.10
C ALA A 15 54.84 3.51 -30.42
N VAL A 16 54.29 4.48 -29.67
CA VAL A 16 52.93 4.36 -29.08
C VAL A 16 51.87 4.39 -30.19
N ALA A 17 52.01 5.23 -31.23
CA ALA A 17 51.07 5.23 -32.36
C ALA A 17 51.18 3.94 -33.20
N TYR A 18 52.33 3.30 -33.29
CA TYR A 18 52.46 2.01 -33.97
C TYR A 18 51.87 0.85 -33.14
N LEU A 19 51.97 0.92 -31.81
CA LEU A 19 51.35 -0.07 -30.92
C LEU A 19 49.82 0.01 -30.87
N THR A 20 49.25 1.16 -31.20
CA THR A 20 47.78 1.33 -31.24
C THR A 20 47.19 0.95 -32.61
N VAL A 21 47.99 0.80 -33.67
CA VAL A 21 47.46 0.47 -35.02
C VAL A 21 47.63 -1.01 -35.38
N THR A 22 48.47 -1.76 -34.66
CA THR A 22 48.66 -3.19 -34.91
C THR A 22 47.78 -4.10 -34.02
N GLY A 23 46.85 -3.52 -33.28
CA GLY A 23 45.95 -4.24 -32.37
C GLY A 23 44.56 -4.61 -32.92
N CYS A 24 44.29 -4.31 -34.20
CA CYS A 24 43.14 -4.84 -34.91
C CYS A 24 43.63 -5.83 -35.98
N SER A 25 44.01 -7.03 -35.57
CA SER A 25 43.97 -8.15 -36.49
C SER A 25 42.53 -8.57 -36.67
N ASP A 26 42.09 -8.61 -37.93
CA ASP A 26 40.73 -9.07 -38.34
C ASP A 26 40.41 -10.52 -37.97
N ASP A 27 41.23 -11.16 -37.13
CA ASP A 27 41.09 -12.56 -36.73
C ASP A 27 40.28 -12.81 -35.43
N PHE A 28 39.85 -11.75 -34.72
CA PHE A 28 38.82 -11.88 -33.70
C PHE A 28 37.45 -11.58 -34.31
N LYS A 29 37.04 -12.34 -35.31
CA LYS A 29 35.63 -12.57 -35.56
C LYS A 29 35.14 -13.35 -34.35
N SER A 30 34.63 -12.64 -33.33
CA SER A 30 33.79 -13.29 -32.30
C SER A 30 32.74 -14.09 -33.08
N GLY A 31 32.69 -15.40 -32.92
CA GLY A 31 31.67 -16.23 -33.57
C GLY A 31 30.25 -15.88 -33.11
N LEU A 32 30.12 -14.81 -32.31
CA LEU A 32 28.89 -14.32 -31.76
C LEU A 32 28.03 -13.62 -32.82
N ARG A 33 26.83 -14.09 -32.99
CA ARG A 33 25.82 -13.48 -33.88
C ARG A 33 24.92 -12.59 -33.04
N LEU A 34 25.30 -11.29 -32.88
CA LEU A 34 24.63 -10.32 -32.02
C LEU A 34 23.61 -9.43 -32.77
N ASN A 35 23.28 -9.74 -34.02
CA ASN A 35 22.41 -8.92 -34.87
C ASN A 35 21.00 -9.53 -35.06
N GLY A 36 20.63 -10.47 -34.25
CA GLY A 36 19.31 -11.10 -34.34
C GLY A 36 18.27 -10.40 -33.45
N ASP A 37 17.13 -10.06 -34.01
CA ASP A 37 15.98 -9.60 -33.23
C ASP A 37 15.35 -10.75 -32.46
N VAL A 38 14.85 -10.47 -31.24
CA VAL A 38 14.28 -11.46 -30.30
C VAL A 38 12.90 -11.03 -29.77
N TRP A 39 12.10 -10.43 -30.65
CA TRP A 39 10.78 -9.95 -30.28
C TRP A 39 9.72 -11.05 -30.43
N VAL A 40 8.74 -11.04 -29.48
CA VAL A 40 7.46 -11.73 -29.64
C VAL A 40 6.48 -10.75 -30.26
N ASN A 41 6.13 -10.94 -31.53
CA ASN A 41 5.20 -10.07 -32.25
C ASN A 41 3.74 -10.36 -31.85
N SER A 42 3.39 -11.65 -31.72
CA SER A 42 2.10 -12.10 -31.20
C SER A 42 2.21 -13.48 -30.58
N ILE A 43 1.31 -13.79 -29.67
CA ILE A 43 1.13 -15.11 -29.09
C ILE A 43 -0.35 -15.35 -28.83
N ARG A 44 -0.81 -16.60 -28.99
CA ARG A 44 -2.12 -17.07 -28.56
C ARG A 44 -1.98 -18.29 -27.67
N LEU A 45 -2.78 -18.30 -26.63
CA LEU A 45 -3.01 -19.47 -25.79
C LEU A 45 -4.47 -19.89 -26.00
N ASP A 46 -4.68 -21.08 -26.52
CA ASP A 46 -5.97 -21.53 -27.05
C ASP A 46 -6.55 -20.47 -28.03
N GLU A 47 -7.75 -19.96 -27.82
CA GLU A 47 -8.37 -18.87 -28.59
C GLU A 47 -8.01 -17.46 -28.11
N TYR A 48 -7.25 -17.30 -27.01
CA TYR A 48 -7.00 -16.01 -26.35
C TYR A 48 -5.68 -15.37 -26.80
N ALA A 49 -5.76 -14.14 -27.29
CA ALA A 49 -4.59 -13.39 -27.73
C ALA A 49 -3.87 -12.74 -26.53
N GLY A 50 -2.54 -12.84 -26.53
CA GLY A 50 -1.69 -12.14 -25.57
C GLY A 50 -1.39 -10.71 -26.00
N THR A 51 -1.38 -9.82 -25.02
CA THR A 51 -0.87 -8.43 -25.17
C THR A 51 0.59 -8.41 -24.75
N VAL A 52 1.47 -7.97 -25.64
CA VAL A 52 2.92 -7.91 -25.42
C VAL A 52 3.31 -6.52 -24.95
N ASP A 53 3.92 -6.44 -23.78
CA ASP A 53 4.58 -5.24 -23.25
C ASP A 53 6.08 -5.38 -23.42
N TYR A 54 6.62 -4.63 -24.39
CA TYR A 54 8.04 -4.68 -24.73
C TYR A 54 8.94 -4.00 -23.69
N GLN A 55 8.41 -3.03 -22.94
CA GLN A 55 9.20 -2.32 -21.92
C GLN A 55 9.47 -3.23 -20.72
N ASN A 56 8.41 -3.87 -20.23
CA ASN A 56 8.47 -4.73 -19.04
C ASN A 56 8.79 -6.19 -19.38
N LYS A 57 8.92 -6.54 -20.67
CA LYS A 57 9.11 -7.93 -21.14
C LYS A 57 8.02 -8.85 -20.62
N ALA A 58 6.80 -8.35 -20.62
CA ALA A 58 5.64 -9.06 -20.11
C ALA A 58 4.63 -9.38 -21.22
N ILE A 59 3.96 -10.51 -21.10
CA ILE A 59 2.87 -10.92 -21.97
C ILE A 59 1.69 -11.25 -21.07
N VAL A 60 0.56 -10.58 -21.29
CA VAL A 60 -0.67 -10.81 -20.51
C VAL A 60 -1.75 -11.38 -21.41
N VAL A 61 -2.31 -12.51 -21.02
CA VAL A 61 -3.44 -13.17 -21.70
C VAL A 61 -4.66 -13.11 -20.79
N GLY A 62 -5.73 -12.47 -21.24
CA GLY A 62 -7.00 -12.42 -20.51
C GLY A 62 -7.90 -13.58 -20.94
N VAL A 63 -8.47 -14.30 -19.96
CA VAL A 63 -9.38 -15.42 -20.18
C VAL A 63 -10.64 -15.27 -19.34
N PRO A 64 -11.75 -15.95 -19.68
CA PRO A 64 -12.95 -16.00 -18.86
C PRO A 64 -12.67 -16.40 -17.41
N TYR A 65 -13.53 -15.97 -16.47
CA TYR A 65 -13.35 -16.20 -15.03
C TYR A 65 -13.23 -17.70 -14.66
N ASP A 66 -14.00 -18.55 -15.32
CA ASP A 66 -14.09 -20.00 -15.08
C ASP A 66 -13.19 -20.84 -15.99
N TYR A 67 -12.36 -20.18 -16.83
CA TYR A 67 -11.50 -20.90 -17.77
C TYR A 67 -10.40 -21.70 -17.07
N ASP A 68 -10.16 -22.92 -17.55
CA ASP A 68 -9.09 -23.78 -17.01
C ASP A 68 -7.72 -23.33 -17.55
N ILE A 69 -6.96 -22.62 -16.72
CA ILE A 69 -5.61 -22.13 -17.05
C ILE A 69 -4.50 -23.14 -16.75
N THR A 70 -4.84 -24.33 -16.21
CA THR A 70 -3.83 -25.35 -15.87
C THR A 70 -3.39 -26.18 -17.07
N ARG A 71 -4.08 -26.05 -18.22
CA ARG A 71 -3.83 -26.87 -19.42
C ARG A 71 -4.07 -26.08 -20.71
N MET A 72 -3.47 -24.89 -20.83
CA MET A 72 -3.61 -24.09 -22.04
C MET A 72 -2.58 -24.46 -23.10
N VAL A 73 -2.99 -24.46 -24.35
CA VAL A 73 -2.13 -24.80 -25.50
C VAL A 73 -1.62 -23.52 -26.17
N VAL A 74 -0.34 -23.47 -26.49
CA VAL A 74 0.21 -22.40 -27.35
C VAL A 74 -0.22 -22.66 -28.77
N THR A 75 -1.26 -21.97 -29.25
CA THR A 75 -1.85 -22.20 -30.57
C THR A 75 -1.19 -21.39 -31.68
N GLU A 76 -0.64 -20.22 -31.31
CA GLU A 76 0.07 -19.33 -32.24
C GLU A 76 1.22 -18.61 -31.51
N MET A 77 2.35 -18.50 -32.19
CA MET A 77 3.46 -17.65 -31.74
C MET A 77 4.19 -17.09 -32.95
N ASN A 78 4.21 -15.77 -33.05
CA ASN A 78 4.90 -15.06 -34.12
C ASN A 78 6.09 -14.31 -33.54
N LEU A 79 7.28 -14.66 -34.01
CA LEU A 79 8.54 -14.12 -33.54
C LEU A 79 9.23 -13.28 -34.62
N SER A 80 10.28 -12.58 -34.25
CA SER A 80 11.20 -11.98 -35.22
C SER A 80 11.79 -13.04 -36.15
N GLU A 81 12.17 -12.64 -37.38
CA GLU A 81 12.75 -13.55 -38.38
C GLU A 81 14.01 -14.25 -37.84
N GLY A 82 14.03 -15.56 -37.95
CA GLY A 82 15.13 -16.42 -37.45
C GLY A 82 15.16 -16.68 -35.96
N ALA A 83 14.27 -16.07 -35.18
CA ALA A 83 14.18 -16.30 -33.74
C ALA A 83 13.52 -17.64 -33.40
N LYS A 84 13.89 -18.23 -32.27
CA LYS A 84 13.31 -19.46 -31.70
C LYS A 84 12.91 -19.23 -30.25
N ALA A 85 11.78 -19.79 -29.87
CA ALA A 85 11.26 -19.73 -28.50
C ALA A 85 11.63 -21.00 -27.72
N SER A 86 11.69 -20.87 -26.39
CA SER A 86 11.84 -22.00 -25.45
C SER A 86 10.56 -22.84 -25.32
N ILE A 87 9.42 -22.29 -25.70
CA ILE A 87 8.12 -22.94 -25.72
C ILE A 87 7.70 -23.15 -27.16
N ALA A 88 7.16 -24.32 -27.48
CA ALA A 88 6.74 -24.67 -28.84
C ALA A 88 5.25 -24.39 -29.08
N ILE A 89 4.88 -24.13 -30.33
CA ILE A 89 3.47 -24.16 -30.75
C ILE A 89 2.98 -25.60 -30.59
N GLY A 90 1.78 -25.79 -30.03
CA GLY A 90 1.20 -27.06 -29.69
C GLY A 90 1.54 -27.60 -28.29
N GLU A 91 2.42 -26.92 -27.57
CA GLU A 91 2.77 -27.26 -26.18
C GLU A 91 1.63 -26.88 -25.24
N THR A 92 1.31 -27.79 -24.31
CA THR A 92 0.32 -27.56 -23.25
C THR A 92 1.03 -27.20 -21.96
N ILE A 93 0.63 -26.10 -21.35
CA ILE A 93 1.32 -25.51 -20.21
C ILE A 93 0.31 -25.14 -19.11
N ASP A 94 0.72 -25.30 -17.85
CA ASP A 94 0.03 -24.79 -16.68
C ASP A 94 0.43 -23.32 -16.44
N PHE A 95 -0.54 -22.40 -16.54
CA PHE A 95 -0.39 -20.98 -16.30
C PHE A 95 -0.98 -20.54 -14.95
N SER A 96 -1.12 -21.43 -13.99
CA SER A 96 -1.50 -21.07 -12.61
C SER A 96 -0.49 -20.12 -11.97
N LEU A 97 0.76 -20.16 -12.43
CA LEU A 97 1.84 -19.23 -12.11
C LEU A 97 2.40 -18.60 -13.39
N PRO A 98 3.06 -17.43 -13.29
CA PRO A 98 3.73 -16.83 -14.43
C PRO A 98 4.77 -17.78 -15.05
N VAL A 99 4.77 -17.87 -16.37
CA VAL A 99 5.66 -18.76 -17.14
C VAL A 99 6.70 -17.95 -17.89
N SER A 100 7.96 -18.36 -17.82
CA SER A 100 9.06 -17.71 -18.55
C SER A 100 9.15 -18.23 -19.98
N LEU A 101 9.13 -17.31 -20.96
CA LEU A 101 9.35 -17.57 -22.37
C LEU A 101 10.68 -16.95 -22.79
N THR A 102 11.68 -17.74 -23.13
CA THR A 102 12.95 -17.26 -23.67
C THR A 102 12.92 -17.33 -25.19
N VAL A 103 13.22 -16.20 -25.82
CA VAL A 103 13.38 -16.08 -27.28
C VAL A 103 14.86 -15.88 -27.61
N LYS A 104 15.38 -16.68 -28.54
CA LYS A 104 16.79 -16.66 -28.94
C LYS A 104 16.93 -16.51 -30.45
N ASN A 105 17.88 -15.68 -30.91
CA ASN A 105 18.25 -15.51 -32.28
C ASN A 105 19.76 -15.36 -32.38
N GLY A 106 20.48 -16.37 -32.91
CA GLY A 106 21.93 -16.44 -32.78
C GLY A 106 22.36 -16.49 -31.31
N ASP A 107 23.19 -15.52 -30.91
CA ASP A 107 23.67 -15.41 -29.52
C ASP A 107 22.91 -14.33 -28.72
N VAL A 108 21.93 -13.71 -29.33
CA VAL A 108 21.01 -12.79 -28.63
C VAL A 108 19.86 -13.57 -28.02
N GLN A 109 19.51 -13.26 -26.78
CA GLN A 109 18.34 -13.83 -26.13
C GLN A 109 17.60 -12.80 -25.28
N MET A 110 16.29 -13.00 -25.13
CA MET A 110 15.42 -12.20 -24.29
C MET A 110 14.38 -13.11 -23.62
N SER A 111 14.10 -12.84 -22.36
CA SER A 111 13.06 -13.55 -21.62
C SER A 111 11.86 -12.65 -21.39
N TYR A 112 10.67 -13.21 -21.67
CA TYR A 112 9.37 -12.62 -21.37
C TYR A 112 8.71 -13.42 -20.26
N THR A 113 7.89 -12.75 -19.46
CA THR A 113 7.03 -13.41 -18.49
C THR A 113 5.61 -13.43 -19.03
N ILE A 114 5.07 -14.62 -19.24
CA ILE A 114 3.67 -14.81 -19.64
C ILE A 114 2.83 -14.98 -18.38
N THR A 115 1.81 -14.13 -18.23
CA THR A 115 0.83 -14.21 -17.15
C THR A 115 -0.55 -14.35 -17.75
N VAL A 116 -1.30 -15.36 -17.32
CA VAL A 116 -2.71 -15.51 -17.66
C VAL A 116 -3.56 -14.94 -16.53
N LYS A 117 -4.43 -13.99 -16.87
CA LYS A 117 -5.35 -13.36 -15.91
C LYS A 117 -6.78 -13.75 -16.25
N ARG A 118 -7.50 -14.25 -15.26
CA ARG A 118 -8.94 -14.46 -15.40
C ARG A 118 -9.67 -13.12 -15.37
N ASP A 119 -10.67 -12.98 -16.23
CA ASP A 119 -11.56 -11.81 -16.19
C ASP A 119 -12.23 -11.73 -14.83
N GLU A 120 -12.20 -10.57 -14.21
CA GLU A 120 -12.82 -10.34 -12.92
C GLU A 120 -13.71 -9.10 -13.00
N ALA A 121 -14.89 -9.18 -12.38
CA ALA A 121 -15.77 -8.06 -12.19
C ALA A 121 -16.03 -7.89 -10.69
N LYS A 122 -15.31 -6.96 -10.05
CA LYS A 122 -15.41 -6.73 -8.61
C LYS A 122 -15.77 -5.29 -8.30
N ILE A 123 -16.58 -5.08 -7.27
CA ILE A 123 -16.70 -3.79 -6.60
C ILE A 123 -15.57 -3.75 -5.56
N LEU A 124 -14.67 -2.78 -5.66
CA LEU A 124 -13.51 -2.63 -4.78
C LEU A 124 -13.83 -1.77 -3.58
N THR A 125 -14.49 -0.63 -3.80
CA THR A 125 -14.99 0.26 -2.74
C THR A 125 -16.45 0.58 -2.99
N PHE A 126 -17.19 0.92 -1.93
CA PHE A 126 -18.60 1.31 -2.02
C PHE A 126 -18.90 2.39 -0.99
N LYS A 127 -19.60 3.45 -1.39
CA LYS A 127 -20.06 4.52 -0.49
C LYS A 127 -21.52 4.86 -0.78
N LEU A 128 -22.24 5.28 0.24
CA LEU A 128 -23.56 5.91 0.08
C LEU A 128 -23.43 7.40 0.38
N ASN A 129 -24.03 8.22 -0.51
CA ASN A 129 -23.97 9.69 -0.47
C ASN A 129 -22.53 10.24 -0.33
N ASP A 130 -21.54 9.54 -0.88
CA ASP A 130 -20.10 9.83 -0.81
C ASP A 130 -19.51 9.93 0.62
N THR A 131 -20.32 9.62 1.63
CA THR A 131 -20.03 9.82 3.06
C THR A 131 -19.99 8.51 3.84
N TYR A 132 -20.95 7.60 3.60
CA TYR A 132 -21.10 6.38 4.39
C TYR A 132 -20.40 5.23 3.69
N VAL A 133 -19.27 4.82 4.25
CA VAL A 133 -18.43 3.77 3.67
C VAL A 133 -19.04 2.39 3.88
N GLY A 134 -19.11 1.61 2.82
CA GLY A 134 -19.54 0.22 2.83
C GLY A 134 -18.36 -0.74 2.99
N LYS A 135 -18.48 -1.67 3.91
CA LYS A 135 -17.54 -2.80 4.03
C LYS A 135 -17.86 -3.84 2.96
N VAL A 136 -16.96 -3.96 1.98
CA VAL A 136 -17.10 -4.93 0.88
C VAL A 136 -16.45 -6.25 1.30
N ASP A 137 -17.24 -7.31 1.35
CA ASP A 137 -16.76 -8.68 1.52
C ASP A 137 -16.67 -9.38 0.16
N GLN A 138 -15.44 -9.63 -0.29
CA GLN A 138 -15.17 -10.25 -1.58
C GLN A 138 -15.49 -11.76 -1.62
N LEU A 139 -15.55 -12.43 -0.46
CA LEU A 139 -15.89 -13.86 -0.41
C LEU A 139 -17.39 -14.07 -0.47
N SER A 140 -18.14 -13.43 0.43
CA SER A 140 -19.58 -13.55 0.49
C SER A 140 -20.33 -12.71 -0.55
N LYS A 141 -19.62 -11.81 -1.24
CA LYS A 141 -20.20 -10.86 -2.19
C LYS A 141 -21.30 -10.00 -1.54
N THR A 142 -21.01 -9.53 -0.33
CA THR A 142 -21.91 -8.64 0.42
C THR A 142 -21.24 -7.29 0.66
N ILE A 143 -22.06 -6.25 0.78
CA ILE A 143 -21.63 -4.91 1.15
C ILE A 143 -22.52 -4.45 2.31
N SER A 144 -21.92 -4.16 3.45
CA SER A 144 -22.64 -3.68 4.63
C SER A 144 -22.34 -2.21 4.85
N VAL A 145 -23.37 -1.38 4.97
CA VAL A 145 -23.24 0.05 5.24
C VAL A 145 -24.02 0.41 6.48
N VAL A 146 -23.39 1.16 7.39
CA VAL A 146 -24.08 1.75 8.55
C VAL A 146 -24.25 3.25 8.30
N VAL A 147 -25.48 3.74 8.48
CA VAL A 147 -25.81 5.16 8.36
C VAL A 147 -26.46 5.67 9.64
N PRO A 148 -26.40 6.99 9.95
CA PRO A 148 -27.10 7.56 11.11
C PRO A 148 -28.61 7.27 11.09
N LEU A 149 -29.20 7.18 12.28
CA LEU A 149 -30.65 6.96 12.45
C LEU A 149 -31.52 8.04 11.77
N THR A 150 -30.95 9.23 11.53
CA THR A 150 -31.63 10.38 10.89
C THR A 150 -31.59 10.36 9.38
N VAL A 151 -30.86 9.42 8.79
CA VAL A 151 -30.69 9.34 7.33
C VAL A 151 -31.88 8.63 6.69
N ASP A 152 -32.47 9.25 5.68
CA ASP A 152 -33.51 8.61 4.85
C ASP A 152 -32.86 7.57 3.93
N ILE A 153 -33.08 6.29 4.23
CA ILE A 153 -32.50 5.17 3.48
C ILE A 153 -33.27 4.84 2.19
N THR A 154 -34.37 5.52 1.91
CA THR A 154 -35.16 5.28 0.69
C THR A 154 -34.61 6.01 -0.54
N GLN A 155 -33.64 6.94 -0.34
CA GLN A 155 -33.10 7.78 -1.40
C GLN A 155 -31.57 7.95 -1.27
N LEU A 156 -30.84 6.85 -1.19
CA LEU A 156 -29.38 6.90 -1.09
C LEU A 156 -28.72 6.68 -2.45
N LYS A 157 -27.69 7.47 -2.69
CA LYS A 157 -26.87 7.41 -3.89
C LYS A 157 -25.65 6.53 -3.67
N GLY A 158 -25.56 5.40 -4.40
CA GLY A 158 -24.41 4.51 -4.34
C GLY A 158 -23.28 4.96 -5.26
N THR A 159 -22.06 5.11 -4.74
CA THR A 159 -20.84 5.35 -5.50
C THR A 159 -19.79 4.27 -5.20
N PHE A 160 -19.01 3.87 -6.20
CA PHE A 160 -18.09 2.75 -6.04
C PHE A 160 -16.91 2.83 -7.02
N THR A 161 -15.83 2.16 -6.67
CA THR A 161 -14.75 1.81 -7.61
C THR A 161 -14.83 0.32 -7.93
N VAL A 162 -14.34 -0.04 -9.11
CA VAL A 162 -14.43 -1.41 -9.63
C VAL A 162 -13.11 -1.85 -10.24
N THR A 163 -12.96 -3.14 -10.49
CA THR A 163 -11.87 -3.65 -11.31
C THR A 163 -11.86 -2.99 -12.68
N ASP A 164 -10.67 -2.81 -13.25
CA ASP A 164 -10.47 -2.10 -14.51
C ASP A 164 -11.33 -2.68 -15.65
N GLY A 165 -12.03 -1.79 -16.33
CA GLY A 165 -12.97 -2.13 -17.41
C GLY A 165 -14.31 -2.70 -16.97
N ALA A 166 -14.56 -2.95 -15.67
CA ALA A 166 -15.85 -3.43 -15.20
C ALA A 166 -16.90 -2.34 -15.17
N THR A 167 -18.16 -2.73 -15.39
CA THR A 167 -19.35 -1.89 -15.23
C THR A 167 -20.25 -2.47 -14.15
N VAL A 168 -21.10 -1.64 -13.52
CA VAL A 168 -22.01 -2.09 -12.45
C VAL A 168 -23.42 -1.57 -12.69
N THR A 169 -24.38 -2.41 -12.41
CA THR A 169 -25.80 -2.06 -12.39
C THR A 169 -26.38 -2.37 -11.02
N PRO A 170 -27.07 -1.41 -10.35
CA PRO A 170 -27.34 -0.03 -10.73
C PRO A 170 -26.07 0.80 -10.94
N ALA A 171 -26.13 1.83 -11.80
CA ALA A 171 -24.97 2.66 -12.13
C ALA A 171 -24.50 3.51 -10.92
N SER A 172 -23.21 3.82 -10.88
CA SER A 172 -22.66 4.74 -9.88
C SER A 172 -23.36 6.08 -9.94
N GLY A 173 -23.75 6.60 -8.78
CA GLY A 173 -24.50 7.84 -8.65
C GLY A 173 -26.02 7.70 -8.79
N SER A 174 -26.56 6.52 -9.10
CA SER A 174 -28.00 6.29 -9.11
C SER A 174 -28.57 6.22 -7.70
N ILE A 175 -29.77 6.78 -7.53
CA ILE A 175 -30.51 6.74 -6.26
C ILE A 175 -31.23 5.40 -6.15
N GLN A 176 -31.15 4.75 -5.00
CA GLN A 176 -31.80 3.49 -4.69
C GLN A 176 -32.50 3.56 -3.32
N ASP A 177 -33.56 2.76 -3.17
CA ASP A 177 -34.22 2.51 -1.88
C ASP A 177 -33.59 1.30 -1.21
N PHE A 178 -32.95 1.54 -0.06
CA PHE A 178 -32.29 0.52 0.75
C PHE A 178 -33.12 0.03 1.96
N THR A 179 -34.43 0.24 1.95
CA THR A 179 -35.34 -0.37 2.93
C THR A 179 -35.21 -1.89 2.93
N ASN A 180 -34.87 -2.46 1.78
CA ASN A 180 -34.47 -3.86 1.59
C ASN A 180 -33.08 -3.93 0.97
N PRO A 181 -32.36 -5.07 1.10
CA PRO A 181 -31.09 -5.23 0.42
C PRO A 181 -31.17 -5.01 -1.11
N VAL A 182 -30.24 -4.25 -1.66
CA VAL A 182 -30.18 -3.94 -3.09
C VAL A 182 -29.00 -4.69 -3.72
N THR A 183 -29.24 -5.35 -4.86
CA THR A 183 -28.17 -6.06 -5.57
C THR A 183 -27.51 -5.14 -6.58
N TYR A 184 -26.20 -4.99 -6.47
CA TYR A 184 -25.33 -4.35 -7.45
C TYR A 184 -24.55 -5.43 -8.20
N THR A 185 -24.72 -5.49 -9.52
CA THR A 185 -24.08 -6.53 -10.35
C THR A 185 -22.92 -5.92 -11.12
N ALA A 186 -21.72 -6.33 -10.81
CA ALA A 186 -20.51 -6.00 -11.56
C ALA A 186 -20.37 -6.93 -12.76
N THR A 187 -20.00 -6.38 -13.93
CA THR A 187 -19.87 -7.14 -15.18
C THR A 187 -18.62 -6.71 -15.94
N TYR A 188 -17.82 -7.67 -16.36
CA TYR A 188 -16.69 -7.46 -17.25
C TYR A 188 -16.55 -8.67 -18.18
N ARG A 189 -16.75 -8.47 -19.49
CA ARG A 189 -16.81 -9.56 -20.49
C ARG A 189 -17.77 -10.67 -20.05
N SER A 190 -17.24 -11.89 -19.79
CA SER A 190 -18.03 -13.03 -19.29
C SER A 190 -18.20 -13.07 -17.78
N ALA A 191 -17.39 -12.30 -17.02
CA ALA A 191 -17.49 -12.28 -15.57
C ALA A 191 -18.71 -11.46 -15.11
N VAL A 192 -19.56 -12.06 -14.29
CA VAL A 192 -20.75 -11.43 -13.68
C VAL A 192 -20.74 -11.70 -12.19
N THR A 193 -20.65 -10.66 -11.38
CA THR A 193 -20.56 -10.80 -9.93
C THR A 193 -21.62 -9.92 -9.25
N PRO A 194 -22.67 -10.52 -8.66
CA PRO A 194 -23.65 -9.79 -7.88
C PRO A 194 -23.14 -9.55 -6.46
N TYR A 195 -23.32 -8.34 -5.96
CA TYR A 195 -23.09 -7.95 -4.56
C TYR A 195 -24.40 -7.53 -3.92
N VAL A 196 -24.72 -8.09 -2.75
CA VAL A 196 -25.89 -7.72 -1.97
C VAL A 196 -25.51 -6.60 -1.01
N VAL A 197 -26.05 -5.40 -1.21
CA VAL A 197 -25.84 -4.24 -0.35
C VAL A 197 -26.93 -4.17 0.69
N THR A 198 -26.54 -4.22 1.97
CA THR A 198 -27.44 -4.08 3.12
C THR A 198 -27.11 -2.80 3.88
N VAL A 199 -28.11 -1.97 4.12
CA VAL A 199 -27.99 -0.74 4.91
C VAL A 199 -28.64 -0.95 6.25
N THR A 200 -27.93 -0.61 7.31
CA THR A 200 -28.47 -0.58 8.68
C THR A 200 -28.36 0.82 9.24
N GLN A 201 -29.38 1.26 9.97
CA GLN A 201 -29.33 2.53 10.70
C GLN A 201 -28.74 2.30 12.09
N GLY A 202 -27.79 3.15 12.48
CA GLY A 202 -27.08 3.01 13.76
C GLY A 202 -26.36 4.29 14.15
N ASN A 203 -25.60 4.22 15.23
CA ASN A 203 -24.71 5.31 15.62
C ASN A 203 -23.50 5.33 14.70
N VAL A 204 -23.32 6.43 13.96
CA VAL A 204 -22.11 6.72 13.19
C VAL A 204 -21.52 8.01 13.72
N ILE A 205 -20.25 7.96 14.04
CA ILE A 205 -19.58 9.00 14.84
C ILE A 205 -18.60 9.77 13.95
N PRO A 206 -18.73 11.11 13.84
CA PRO A 206 -17.82 11.90 13.04
C PRO A 206 -16.37 11.82 13.53
N THR A 207 -15.46 11.57 12.62
CA THR A 207 -14.02 11.49 12.87
C THR A 207 -13.25 12.34 11.86
N ALA A 208 -12.00 12.68 12.14
CA ALA A 208 -11.16 13.37 11.18
C ALA A 208 -9.75 12.77 11.12
N PHE A 209 -9.14 12.86 9.94
CA PHE A 209 -7.70 12.77 9.77
C PHE A 209 -7.15 14.21 9.67
N VAL A 210 -6.19 14.56 10.51
CA VAL A 210 -5.50 15.84 10.38
C VAL A 210 -4.16 15.65 9.68
N GLY A 211 -3.90 16.46 8.65
CA GLY A 211 -2.69 16.35 7.85
C GLY A 211 -1.95 17.68 7.68
N THR A 212 -0.74 17.56 7.11
CA THR A 212 0.20 18.66 6.91
C THR A 212 -0.07 19.50 5.65
N ALA A 213 -0.90 19.02 4.73
CA ALA A 213 -1.28 19.73 3.51
C ALA A 213 -2.77 20.10 3.51
N SER A 214 -3.20 20.96 2.59
CA SER A 214 -4.60 21.40 2.50
C SER A 214 -5.57 20.34 1.96
N SER A 215 -5.07 19.23 1.43
CA SER A 215 -5.87 18.07 0.99
C SER A 215 -5.01 16.81 0.94
N VAL A 216 -5.64 15.63 0.94
CA VAL A 216 -4.96 14.34 0.83
C VAL A 216 -4.08 14.27 -0.43
N SER A 217 -4.56 14.77 -1.56
CA SER A 217 -3.82 14.72 -2.84
C SER A 217 -2.53 15.52 -2.83
N LEU A 218 -2.44 16.55 -1.98
CA LEU A 218 -1.29 17.46 -1.84
C LEU A 218 -0.30 17.02 -0.75
N LEU A 219 -0.59 15.96 -0.01
CA LEU A 219 0.35 15.38 0.95
C LEU A 219 1.59 14.87 0.21
N THR A 220 2.76 15.26 0.68
CA THR A 220 4.07 14.90 0.09
C THR A 220 4.68 13.65 0.70
N SER A 221 4.39 13.37 1.98
CA SER A 221 4.78 12.12 2.61
C SER A 221 3.90 10.98 2.08
N PRO A 222 4.49 9.94 1.45
CA PRO A 222 3.73 8.77 1.00
C PRO A 222 2.99 8.08 2.15
N GLU A 223 3.61 8.00 3.33
CA GLU A 223 3.06 7.44 4.55
C GLU A 223 1.78 8.17 5.00
N GLU A 224 1.89 9.48 5.21
CA GLU A 224 0.77 10.32 5.64
C GLU A 224 -0.38 10.27 4.61
N LYS A 225 -0.01 10.29 3.32
CA LYS A 225 -0.99 10.22 2.22
C LYS A 225 -1.72 8.89 2.19
N ALA A 226 -1.01 7.77 2.34
CA ALA A 226 -1.62 6.44 2.36
C ALA A 226 -2.56 6.27 3.56
N ALA A 227 -2.12 6.69 4.75
CA ALA A 227 -2.94 6.69 5.96
C ALA A 227 -4.21 7.53 5.83
N ALA A 228 -4.06 8.78 5.35
CA ALA A 228 -5.19 9.68 5.14
C ALA A 228 -6.18 9.13 4.09
N GLN A 229 -5.68 8.64 2.96
CA GLN A 229 -6.52 8.08 1.90
C GLN A 229 -7.28 6.85 2.42
N TRP A 230 -6.59 5.95 3.12
CA TRP A 230 -7.24 4.77 3.71
C TRP A 230 -8.38 5.17 4.66
N MET A 231 -8.17 6.16 5.54
CA MET A 231 -9.23 6.62 6.43
C MET A 231 -10.43 7.17 5.66
N MET A 232 -10.19 7.97 4.61
CA MET A 232 -11.27 8.50 3.77
C MET A 232 -12.04 7.41 3.05
N ASP A 233 -11.39 6.29 2.73
CA ASP A 233 -11.99 5.20 1.99
C ASP A 233 -12.64 4.12 2.87
N ASN A 234 -12.23 4.01 4.15
CA ASN A 234 -12.64 2.89 5.02
C ASN A 234 -13.39 3.30 6.29
N VAL A 235 -13.40 4.58 6.66
CA VAL A 235 -14.07 5.05 7.89
C VAL A 235 -15.24 5.97 7.52
N SER A 236 -16.45 5.53 7.86
CA SER A 236 -17.67 6.32 7.61
C SER A 236 -17.65 7.65 8.37
N MET A 237 -18.14 8.70 7.73
CA MET A 237 -18.18 10.07 8.28
C MET A 237 -16.78 10.61 8.68
N SER A 238 -15.73 10.09 8.09
CA SER A 238 -14.41 10.69 8.23
C SER A 238 -14.26 11.90 7.32
N GLU A 239 -13.55 12.91 7.80
CA GLU A 239 -13.18 14.09 7.04
C GLU A 239 -11.68 14.31 7.11
N TYR A 240 -11.09 14.81 6.04
CA TYR A 240 -9.72 15.30 6.06
C TYR A 240 -9.71 16.76 6.45
N ILE A 241 -8.91 17.13 7.44
CA ILE A 241 -8.66 18.50 7.85
C ILE A 241 -7.16 18.80 7.80
N SER A 242 -6.78 20.07 7.57
CA SER A 242 -5.37 20.46 7.63
C SER A 242 -5.06 21.19 8.93
N PHE A 243 -3.82 21.03 9.44
CA PHE A 243 -3.35 21.86 10.55
C PHE A 243 -3.49 23.34 10.26
N LYS A 244 -3.20 23.73 9.01
CA LYS A 244 -3.35 25.14 8.58
C LYS A 244 -4.78 25.66 8.73
N ASP A 245 -5.78 24.88 8.32
CA ASP A 245 -7.18 25.29 8.46
C ASP A 245 -7.63 25.32 9.93
N VAL A 246 -7.06 24.44 10.76
CA VAL A 246 -7.25 24.52 12.21
C VAL A 246 -6.66 25.82 12.76
N VAL A 247 -5.42 26.17 12.39
CA VAL A 247 -4.77 27.45 12.79
C VAL A 247 -5.59 28.66 12.33
N ASP A 248 -6.08 28.63 11.11
CA ASP A 248 -6.87 29.71 10.52
C ASP A 248 -8.30 29.81 11.11
N GLY A 249 -8.72 28.86 11.94
CA GLY A 249 -10.06 28.86 12.54
C GLY A 249 -11.19 28.48 11.58
N LYS A 250 -10.88 27.80 10.49
CA LYS A 250 -11.85 27.34 9.49
C LYS A 250 -12.50 26.00 9.87
N VAL A 251 -11.95 25.31 10.86
CA VAL A 251 -12.39 23.98 11.31
C VAL A 251 -12.86 24.07 12.75
N ASP A 252 -14.06 23.58 13.02
CA ASP A 252 -14.55 23.30 14.37
C ASP A 252 -14.15 21.89 14.75
N LEU A 253 -13.14 21.73 15.61
CA LEU A 253 -12.68 20.43 16.09
C LEU A 253 -13.74 19.73 16.94
N GLY A 254 -14.61 20.49 17.63
CA GLY A 254 -15.65 19.94 18.49
C GLY A 254 -16.70 19.07 17.76
N LYS A 255 -16.76 19.16 16.46
CA LYS A 255 -17.63 18.30 15.65
C LYS A 255 -17.14 16.85 15.56
N TYR A 256 -15.86 16.56 15.86
CA TYR A 256 -15.28 15.23 15.75
C TYR A 256 -15.14 14.58 17.13
N THR A 257 -15.49 13.31 17.21
CA THR A 257 -15.29 12.52 18.44
C THR A 257 -13.86 12.03 18.56
N ALA A 258 -13.23 11.67 17.45
CA ALA A 258 -11.82 11.29 17.41
C ALA A 258 -11.13 11.91 16.21
N ILE A 259 -9.88 12.30 16.42
CA ILE A 259 -9.00 12.83 15.35
C ILE A 259 -7.74 11.99 15.30
N TRP A 260 -7.40 11.51 14.11
CA TRP A 260 -6.19 10.76 13.85
C TRP A 260 -5.14 11.63 13.15
N TRP A 261 -3.90 11.56 13.63
CA TRP A 261 -2.73 12.06 12.94
C TRP A 261 -1.68 10.96 12.81
N HIS A 262 -1.25 10.70 11.59
CA HIS A 262 -0.11 9.86 11.25
C HIS A 262 1.01 10.74 10.74
N PHE A 263 2.16 10.75 11.42
CA PHE A 263 3.30 11.56 11.03
C PHE A 263 4.53 10.68 10.82
N HIS A 264 5.07 10.72 9.62
CA HIS A 264 6.31 10.04 9.26
C HIS A 264 7.35 11.06 8.78
N ALA A 265 8.62 10.83 9.14
CA ALA A 265 9.75 11.58 8.63
C ALA A 265 10.94 10.63 8.41
N ASP A 266 11.61 10.80 7.30
CA ASP A 266 12.75 9.95 6.90
C ASP A 266 14.06 10.26 7.63
N ASN A 267 14.11 11.30 8.46
CA ASN A 267 15.33 11.87 9.02
C ASN A 267 15.42 11.72 10.55
N GLY A 268 15.91 10.58 11.00
CA GLY A 268 16.40 10.39 12.37
C GLY A 268 15.33 10.08 13.42
N ASP A 269 15.79 9.84 14.64
CA ASP A 269 14.97 9.32 15.73
C ASP A 269 13.99 10.33 16.34
N ASN A 270 14.18 11.64 16.08
CA ASN A 270 13.38 12.72 16.64
C ASN A 270 13.15 13.84 15.62
N PRO A 271 12.33 13.63 14.60
CA PRO A 271 12.03 14.67 13.63
C PRO A 271 11.26 15.82 14.31
N PRO A 272 11.56 17.09 13.98
CA PRO A 272 10.78 18.19 14.49
C PRO A 272 9.35 18.11 13.96
N LEU A 273 8.39 18.36 14.84
CA LEU A 273 6.99 18.47 14.41
C LEU A 273 6.82 19.65 13.43
N PRO A 274 5.95 19.51 12.42
CA PRO A 274 5.62 20.57 11.48
C PRO A 274 5.16 21.87 12.20
N ASP A 275 5.52 23.03 11.66
CA ASP A 275 5.23 24.30 12.31
C ASP A 275 3.72 24.58 12.43
N ASP A 276 2.92 24.21 11.44
CA ASP A 276 1.46 24.33 11.51
C ASP A 276 0.87 23.41 12.59
N ALA A 277 1.44 22.22 12.82
CA ALA A 277 1.02 21.34 13.91
C ALA A 277 1.32 21.99 15.28
N LYS A 278 2.53 22.55 15.46
CA LYS A 278 2.88 23.31 16.68
C LYS A 278 1.95 24.50 16.90
N ALA A 279 1.66 25.26 15.86
CA ALA A 279 0.77 26.41 15.92
C ALA A 279 -0.67 26.02 16.26
N ALA A 280 -1.13 24.85 15.85
CA ALA A 280 -2.46 24.32 16.16
C ALA A 280 -2.60 23.74 17.58
N ALA A 281 -1.48 23.53 18.29
CA ALA A 281 -1.44 22.76 19.53
C ALA A 281 -2.44 23.23 20.60
N GLU A 282 -2.57 24.56 20.82
CA GLU A 282 -3.53 25.09 21.80
C GLU A 282 -4.99 24.77 21.44
N LYS A 283 -5.34 24.73 20.15
CA LYS A 283 -6.70 24.36 19.72
C LYS A 283 -6.97 22.87 19.93
N PHE A 284 -5.99 22.01 19.64
CA PHE A 284 -6.09 20.58 19.93
C PHE A 284 -6.12 20.29 21.43
N LYS A 285 -5.40 21.06 22.23
CA LYS A 285 -5.44 20.98 23.70
C LYS A 285 -6.85 21.30 24.24
N VAL A 286 -7.47 22.37 23.74
CA VAL A 286 -8.85 22.72 24.09
C VAL A 286 -9.82 21.61 23.63
N TYR A 287 -9.65 21.09 22.42
CA TYR A 287 -10.41 19.95 21.91
C TYR A 287 -10.31 18.74 22.87
N TYR A 288 -9.11 18.36 23.27
CA TYR A 288 -8.89 17.26 24.20
C TYR A 288 -9.49 17.53 25.58
N GLN A 289 -9.32 18.73 26.12
CA GLN A 289 -9.91 19.13 27.41
C GLN A 289 -11.43 19.08 27.40
N ASN A 290 -12.06 19.35 26.27
CA ASN A 290 -13.50 19.28 26.06
C ASN A 290 -14.04 17.86 25.75
N GLY A 291 -13.20 16.83 25.88
CA GLY A 291 -13.62 15.43 25.73
C GLY A 291 -13.31 14.83 24.36
N GLY A 292 -12.63 15.53 23.49
CA GLY A 292 -12.16 14.97 22.21
C GLY A 292 -11.11 13.88 22.38
N ASN A 293 -11.04 12.94 21.44
CA ASN A 293 -10.14 11.80 21.47
C ASN A 293 -9.10 11.89 20.36
N LEU A 294 -7.91 11.34 20.62
CA LEU A 294 -6.77 11.43 19.70
C LEU A 294 -6.18 10.05 19.43
N LEU A 295 -5.99 9.73 18.15
CA LEU A 295 -5.11 8.66 17.68
C LEU A 295 -3.84 9.31 17.11
N LEU A 296 -2.69 9.01 17.72
CA LEU A 296 -1.41 9.57 17.33
C LEU A 296 -0.47 8.42 16.96
N THR A 297 -0.02 8.39 15.71
CA THR A 297 0.73 7.24 15.19
C THR A 297 2.08 7.67 14.62
N ARG A 298 3.08 6.82 14.76
CA ARG A 298 4.47 7.08 14.43
C ARG A 298 4.98 8.31 15.21
N TYR A 299 5.64 9.23 14.57
CA TYR A 299 6.16 10.46 15.20
C TYR A 299 5.09 11.43 15.65
N ALA A 300 3.82 11.27 15.23
CA ALA A 300 2.73 12.08 15.78
C ALA A 300 2.57 11.88 17.30
N THR A 301 3.08 10.78 17.87
CA THR A 301 3.07 10.54 19.32
C THR A 301 3.79 11.65 20.10
N PHE A 302 4.78 12.33 19.50
CA PHE A 302 5.45 13.47 20.13
C PHE A 302 4.52 14.67 20.41
N TYR A 303 3.39 14.73 19.71
CA TYR A 303 2.44 15.83 19.86
C TYR A 303 1.80 15.87 21.25
N ILE A 304 1.74 14.75 21.98
CA ILE A 304 1.18 14.71 23.34
C ILE A 304 1.86 15.68 24.32
N ALA A 305 3.16 15.95 24.14
CA ALA A 305 3.87 16.93 24.94
C ALA A 305 3.37 18.37 24.66
N ASN A 306 3.17 18.70 23.39
CA ASN A 306 2.62 19.99 22.96
C ASN A 306 1.18 20.20 23.43
N LEU A 307 0.43 19.12 23.58
CA LEU A 307 -0.96 19.15 24.05
C LEU A 307 -1.08 19.21 25.58
N GLY A 308 0.04 19.07 26.31
CA GLY A 308 0.05 18.99 27.77
C GLY A 308 -0.57 17.71 28.30
N ILE A 309 -0.68 16.66 27.49
CA ILE A 309 -1.12 15.32 27.89
C ILE A 309 0.01 14.59 28.61
N ALA A 310 1.23 14.71 28.09
CA ALA A 310 2.43 14.26 28.75
C ALA A 310 3.19 15.42 29.39
N LYS A 311 3.87 15.15 30.49
CA LYS A 311 4.60 16.17 31.26
C LYS A 311 5.88 16.63 30.58
N ASP A 312 6.49 15.78 29.81
CA ASP A 312 7.74 16.00 29.09
C ASP A 312 7.75 15.18 27.80
N GLU A 313 8.85 15.17 27.08
CA GLU A 313 9.01 14.45 25.81
C GLU A 313 9.08 12.92 25.97
N ARG A 314 8.68 12.37 27.12
CA ARG A 314 8.54 10.92 27.31
C ARG A 314 7.28 10.42 26.61
N VAL A 315 7.38 10.41 25.33
CA VAL A 315 6.36 9.91 24.41
C VAL A 315 6.66 8.44 24.08
N PRO A 316 5.67 7.65 23.72
CA PRO A 316 5.91 6.37 23.07
C PRO A 316 6.79 6.61 21.85
N ASN A 317 8.08 6.31 21.99
CA ASN A 317 9.07 6.64 21.00
C ASN A 317 8.93 5.75 19.77
N ASN A 318 9.25 6.30 18.62
CA ASN A 318 9.40 5.57 17.40
C ASN A 318 10.70 4.75 17.47
N SER A 319 10.60 3.54 17.99
CA SER A 319 11.74 2.61 18.02
C SER A 319 11.72 1.71 16.80
N TRP A 320 12.84 1.68 16.12
CA TRP A 320 13.11 0.72 15.06
C TRP A 320 13.52 -0.67 15.62
N GLY A 321 13.28 -0.92 16.91
CA GLY A 321 13.77 -2.11 17.58
C GLY A 321 15.28 -2.03 17.80
N GLY A 322 15.84 -2.92 18.61
CA GLY A 322 17.26 -2.94 18.81
C GLY A 322 17.73 -1.82 19.72
N ASN A 323 17.39 -1.94 21.00
CA ASN A 323 18.26 -1.45 22.06
C ASN A 323 19.21 -2.60 22.46
N GLU A 324 20.14 -2.34 23.35
CA GLU A 324 21.12 -3.33 23.83
C GLU A 324 20.49 -4.64 24.34
N ASP A 325 19.20 -4.61 24.70
CA ASP A 325 18.42 -5.73 25.22
C ASP A 325 17.63 -6.50 24.13
N SER A 326 17.65 -6.05 22.88
CA SER A 326 16.88 -6.64 21.79
C SER A 326 17.73 -6.81 20.56
N PRO A 327 18.26 -8.02 20.31
CA PRO A 327 19.07 -8.28 19.14
C PRO A 327 18.28 -8.03 17.85
N GLU A 328 18.95 -7.44 16.89
CA GLU A 328 18.45 -7.24 15.54
C GLU A 328 18.10 -8.59 14.89
N ILE A 329 16.84 -8.76 14.49
CA ILE A 329 16.43 -9.93 13.72
C ILE A 329 16.39 -9.52 12.25
N THR A 330 17.47 -9.77 11.54
CA THR A 330 17.70 -9.31 10.17
C THR A 330 16.93 -10.08 9.10
N SER A 331 16.14 -11.08 9.46
CA SER A 331 15.47 -11.98 8.51
C SER A 331 13.96 -12.17 8.74
N ALA A 332 13.38 -11.45 9.69
CA ALA A 332 11.95 -11.56 9.99
C ALA A 332 11.15 -10.45 9.31
N PRO A 333 9.88 -10.71 8.96
CA PRO A 333 8.93 -9.66 8.62
C PRO A 333 8.80 -8.60 9.72
N TRP A 334 8.38 -7.40 9.37
CA TRP A 334 8.16 -6.33 10.35
C TRP A 334 7.13 -6.75 11.38
N SER A 335 7.51 -6.62 12.62
CA SER A 335 6.68 -7.07 13.73
C SER A 335 7.03 -6.36 15.02
N PHE A 336 6.12 -6.41 15.98
CA PHE A 336 6.34 -5.92 17.33
C PHE A 336 5.61 -6.78 18.36
N LEU A 337 6.15 -6.79 19.57
CA LEU A 337 5.59 -7.57 20.68
C LEU A 337 4.47 -6.78 21.37
N ILE A 338 3.41 -7.51 21.72
CA ILE A 338 2.28 -7.01 22.51
C ILE A 338 2.05 -7.85 23.78
N THR A 339 3.04 -8.62 24.20
CA THR A 339 2.96 -9.52 25.34
C THR A 339 2.35 -8.82 26.58
N GLY A 340 1.28 -9.38 27.11
CA GLY A 340 0.52 -8.80 28.24
C GLY A 340 -0.55 -7.79 27.84
N SER A 341 -0.68 -7.49 26.53
CA SER A 341 -1.70 -6.60 25.97
C SER A 341 -2.58 -7.28 24.93
N GLU A 342 -2.51 -8.61 24.79
CA GLU A 342 -3.18 -9.39 23.74
C GLU A 342 -4.72 -9.25 23.76
N SER A 343 -5.28 -8.95 24.94
CA SER A 343 -6.71 -8.75 25.11
C SER A 343 -7.18 -7.32 24.82
N HIS A 344 -6.26 -6.39 24.56
CA HIS A 344 -6.63 -5.00 24.27
C HIS A 344 -7.48 -4.93 22.98
N PRO A 345 -8.53 -4.10 22.95
CA PRO A 345 -9.40 -3.96 21.76
C PRO A 345 -8.67 -3.65 20.47
N LEU A 346 -7.52 -2.99 20.55
CA LEU A 346 -6.66 -2.66 19.40
C LEU A 346 -6.25 -3.90 18.61
N PHE A 347 -6.04 -5.04 19.27
CA PHE A 347 -5.46 -6.25 18.68
C PHE A 347 -6.50 -7.32 18.35
N GLN A 348 -7.78 -6.95 18.26
CA GLN A 348 -8.82 -7.88 17.84
C GLN A 348 -8.83 -8.05 16.31
N ASP A 349 -9.22 -9.26 15.87
CA ASP A 349 -9.38 -9.62 14.45
C ASP A 349 -8.12 -9.45 13.57
N LEU A 350 -6.93 -9.55 14.19
CA LEU A 350 -5.67 -9.52 13.46
C LEU A 350 -5.33 -10.87 12.83
N ARG A 351 -4.48 -10.85 11.83
CA ARG A 351 -3.86 -12.04 11.25
C ARG A 351 -2.63 -12.42 12.05
N TRP A 352 -2.67 -13.61 12.64
CA TRP A 352 -1.62 -14.13 13.50
C TRP A 352 -0.73 -15.12 12.75
N LYS A 353 0.59 -15.04 12.94
CA LYS A 353 1.52 -16.00 12.38
C LYS A 353 1.63 -17.20 13.32
N ASP A 354 1.42 -18.39 12.79
CA ASP A 354 1.53 -19.66 13.51
C ASP A 354 0.72 -19.74 14.82
N GLY A 355 -0.31 -18.88 14.95
CA GLY A 355 -1.17 -18.80 16.13
C GLY A 355 -0.58 -18.03 17.32
N ASP A 356 0.61 -17.46 17.19
CA ASP A 356 1.24 -16.61 18.20
C ASP A 356 0.55 -15.25 18.28
N LYS A 357 -0.18 -15.01 19.38
CA LYS A 357 -0.88 -13.75 19.64
C LYS A 357 -0.03 -12.72 20.39
N SER A 358 1.22 -13.03 20.72
CA SER A 358 2.11 -12.10 21.41
C SER A 358 2.85 -11.17 20.46
N THR A 359 2.86 -11.49 19.15
CA THR A 359 3.61 -10.78 18.12
C THR A 359 2.68 -10.35 16.98
N VAL A 360 2.59 -9.05 16.73
CA VAL A 360 1.87 -8.50 15.59
C VAL A 360 2.84 -8.29 14.44
N TYR A 361 2.58 -8.94 13.33
CA TYR A 361 3.28 -8.73 12.06
C TYR A 361 2.57 -7.65 11.26
N THR A 362 3.33 -6.76 10.62
CA THR A 362 2.79 -5.62 9.88
C THR A 362 3.21 -5.59 8.41
N CYS A 363 4.12 -6.46 8.03
CA CYS A 363 4.57 -6.62 6.64
C CYS A 363 5.12 -8.05 6.47
N ASP A 364 4.97 -8.68 5.32
CA ASP A 364 5.53 -9.99 4.99
C ASP A 364 6.71 -9.92 4.00
N ALA A 365 7.00 -8.74 3.48
CA ALA A 365 8.15 -8.55 2.60
C ALA A 365 9.46 -8.55 3.39
N GLY A 366 10.46 -9.21 2.82
CA GLY A 366 11.76 -9.41 3.43
C GLY A 366 12.64 -8.16 3.47
N TYR A 367 12.29 -7.20 4.30
CA TYR A 367 13.29 -6.24 4.75
C TYR A 367 14.14 -6.85 5.88
N ALA A 368 15.40 -6.43 5.98
CA ALA A 368 16.17 -6.59 7.20
C ALA A 368 15.49 -5.78 8.30
N ILE A 369 14.82 -6.44 9.26
CA ILE A 369 13.99 -5.75 10.22
C ILE A 369 14.21 -6.29 11.60
N THR A 370 14.24 -5.36 12.46
CA THR A 370 14.26 -5.47 13.89
C THR A 370 12.85 -5.67 14.41
N ASN A 371 12.65 -6.74 15.15
CA ASN A 371 11.48 -6.83 16.01
C ASN A 371 11.56 -5.75 17.07
N SER A 372 10.59 -4.86 17.09
CA SER A 372 10.46 -3.93 18.20
C SER A 372 9.98 -4.71 19.42
N THR A 373 10.83 -4.86 20.42
CA THR A 373 10.47 -5.44 21.72
C THR A 373 9.85 -4.44 22.68
N ALA A 374 9.76 -3.21 22.26
CA ALA A 374 9.28 -2.12 23.08
C ALA A 374 7.74 -2.12 23.14
N GLN A 375 7.17 -2.99 23.97
CA GLN A 375 5.71 -3.07 24.23
C GLN A 375 5.10 -1.74 24.62
N TRP A 376 5.83 -0.90 25.34
CA TRP A 376 5.39 0.41 25.81
C TRP A 376 5.26 1.46 24.70
N HIS A 377 5.67 1.16 23.47
CA HIS A 377 5.51 2.03 22.32
C HIS A 377 4.17 1.87 21.59
N ILE A 378 3.38 0.85 21.93
CA ILE A 378 2.22 0.45 21.14
C ILE A 378 1.02 0.25 22.04
N GLY A 379 -0.16 0.70 21.56
CA GLY A 379 -1.40 0.56 22.29
C GLY A 379 -1.39 1.23 23.66
N THR A 380 -0.55 2.26 23.84
CA THR A 380 -0.48 3.00 25.09
C THR A 380 -1.58 4.02 25.14
N ASP A 381 -2.52 3.80 26.05
CA ASP A 381 -3.54 4.76 26.39
C ASP A 381 -2.97 5.82 27.32
N TRP A 382 -3.06 7.08 26.91
CA TRP A 382 -2.55 8.20 27.69
C TRP A 382 -3.68 9.14 28.02
N GLY A 383 -4.00 9.27 29.29
CA GLY A 383 -5.13 10.04 29.77
C GLY A 383 -4.81 11.18 30.72
N GLY A 384 -3.65 11.76 30.64
CA GLY A 384 -3.20 12.83 31.50
C GLY A 384 -1.70 12.99 31.43
N TYR A 385 -1.10 13.65 32.42
CA TYR A 385 0.34 13.86 32.49
C TYR A 385 1.16 12.59 32.72
N GLU A 386 0.54 11.56 33.26
CA GLU A 386 1.21 10.30 33.50
C GLU A 386 0.92 9.31 32.37
N PRO A 387 1.95 8.72 31.77
CA PRO A 387 1.78 7.78 30.65
C PRO A 387 0.92 6.55 30.99
N ARG A 388 0.59 6.35 32.24
CA ARG A 388 -0.18 5.21 32.74
C ARG A 388 -1.53 5.58 33.34
N SER A 389 -1.87 6.86 33.39
CA SER A 389 -3.21 7.29 33.75
C SER A 389 -4.11 7.15 32.55
N ASN A 390 -4.69 6.00 32.41
CA ASN A 390 -5.51 5.61 31.28
C ASN A 390 -6.86 6.31 31.29
N SER A 391 -7.03 7.39 30.51
CA SER A 391 -8.35 8.01 30.29
C SER A 391 -9.11 7.35 29.15
N GLY A 392 -8.44 6.48 28.38
CA GLY A 392 -9.02 5.90 27.17
C GLY A 392 -9.27 6.91 26.03
N ARG A 393 -8.73 8.14 26.10
CA ARG A 393 -9.01 9.21 25.12
C ARG A 393 -7.84 9.56 24.21
N THR A 394 -6.65 9.04 24.50
CA THR A 394 -5.48 9.19 23.65
C THR A 394 -4.84 7.83 23.45
N LEU A 395 -4.74 7.39 22.22
CA LEU A 395 -4.07 6.17 21.83
C LEU A 395 -2.85 6.50 20.99
N CYS A 396 -1.69 6.02 21.43
CA CYS A 396 -0.42 6.24 20.76
C CYS A 396 0.13 4.92 20.20
N ILE A 397 0.46 4.90 18.91
CA ILE A 397 1.14 3.80 18.25
C ILE A 397 2.47 4.32 17.70
N GLY A 398 3.52 4.24 18.52
CA GLY A 398 4.84 4.81 18.21
C GLY A 398 5.81 3.84 17.54
N SER A 399 5.39 2.60 17.27
CA SER A 399 6.28 1.61 16.65
C SER A 399 6.71 2.00 15.24
N GLY A 400 8.01 1.83 14.97
CA GLY A 400 8.57 1.96 13.63
C GLY A 400 8.02 0.95 12.63
N CYS A 401 7.47 -0.15 13.13
CA CYS A 401 6.84 -1.18 12.29
C CYS A 401 5.38 -0.87 11.92
N TYR A 402 4.79 0.20 12.43
CA TYR A 402 3.48 0.67 12.02
C TYR A 402 3.63 1.57 10.79
N ASP A 403 3.73 0.96 9.62
CA ASP A 403 4.10 1.58 8.35
C ASP A 403 2.94 1.48 7.36
N TRP A 404 2.59 2.61 6.73
CA TRP A 404 1.48 2.70 5.76
C TRP A 404 1.95 2.62 4.31
N TYR A 405 3.24 2.77 4.08
CA TYR A 405 3.81 2.77 2.74
C TYR A 405 5.10 1.95 2.69
N GLY A 406 5.02 0.72 2.21
CA GLY A 406 6.19 -0.11 1.95
C GLY A 406 6.93 0.36 0.68
N LYS A 407 8.20 0.74 0.80
CA LYS A 407 9.02 1.08 -0.38
C LYS A 407 9.10 -0.13 -1.32
N GLY A 408 8.46 -0.04 -2.48
CA GLY A 408 8.57 -1.01 -3.55
C GLY A 408 7.74 -2.29 -3.39
N VAL A 409 6.89 -2.37 -2.37
CA VAL A 409 5.92 -3.44 -2.20
C VAL A 409 4.53 -2.85 -2.40
N ASP A 410 3.74 -3.49 -3.25
CA ASP A 410 2.32 -3.21 -3.31
C ASP A 410 1.69 -3.63 -1.98
N ALA A 411 1.32 -2.66 -1.16
CA ALA A 411 0.71 -2.89 0.16
C ALA A 411 -0.53 -3.78 0.06
N SER A 412 -1.22 -3.78 -1.08
CA SER A 412 -2.38 -4.65 -1.33
C SER A 412 -2.01 -6.13 -1.48
N ALA A 413 -0.75 -6.44 -1.81
CA ALA A 413 -0.23 -7.79 -1.91
C ALA A 413 0.39 -8.30 -0.61
N ASP A 414 0.64 -7.41 0.36
CA ASP A 414 1.23 -7.75 1.65
C ASP A 414 0.17 -8.31 2.60
N TYR A 415 0.29 -9.59 2.93
CA TYR A 415 -0.68 -10.29 3.76
C TYR A 415 -0.83 -9.66 5.16
N TYR A 416 0.25 -9.18 5.76
CA TYR A 416 0.24 -8.63 7.12
C TYR A 416 -0.02 -7.11 7.17
N HIS A 417 0.03 -6.39 6.06
CA HIS A 417 -0.38 -4.98 6.04
C HIS A 417 -1.84 -4.80 6.51
N TYR A 418 -2.68 -5.81 6.30
CA TYR A 418 -4.01 -5.90 6.88
C TYR A 418 -4.04 -5.60 8.40
N ASN A 419 -3.00 -6.00 9.14
CA ASN A 419 -2.95 -5.75 10.58
C ASN A 419 -2.77 -4.26 10.91
N VAL A 420 -2.06 -3.50 10.08
CA VAL A 420 -1.96 -2.03 10.23
C VAL A 420 -3.33 -1.40 10.04
N GLU A 421 -4.04 -1.78 8.99
CA GLU A 421 -5.39 -1.30 8.70
C GLU A 421 -6.38 -1.68 9.80
N GLN A 422 -6.38 -2.95 10.20
CA GLN A 422 -7.31 -3.47 11.23
C GLN A 422 -7.05 -2.84 12.60
N MET A 423 -5.79 -2.69 13.01
CA MET A 423 -5.44 -1.97 14.25
C MET A 423 -5.91 -0.53 14.21
N THR A 424 -5.75 0.16 13.08
CA THR A 424 -6.22 1.54 12.92
C THR A 424 -7.72 1.64 13.07
N LEU A 425 -8.46 0.74 12.42
CA LEU A 425 -9.91 0.66 12.55
C LEU A 425 -10.33 0.39 14.00
N ASN A 426 -9.65 -0.56 14.65
CA ASN A 426 -9.90 -0.90 16.05
C ASN A 426 -9.60 0.28 16.99
N ALA A 427 -8.52 1.04 16.71
CA ALA A 427 -8.15 2.22 17.48
C ALA A 427 -9.20 3.33 17.36
N ILE A 428 -9.66 3.62 16.15
CA ILE A 428 -10.72 4.60 15.90
C ILE A 428 -12.01 4.17 16.62
N ASN A 429 -12.40 2.91 16.46
CA ASN A 429 -13.60 2.37 17.11
C ASN A 429 -13.49 2.39 18.64
N TYR A 430 -12.30 2.13 19.19
CA TYR A 430 -12.04 2.20 20.63
C TYR A 430 -12.19 3.61 21.17
N LEU A 431 -11.69 4.61 20.47
CA LEU A 431 -11.76 6.02 20.83
C LEU A 431 -13.14 6.64 20.62
N CYS A 432 -14.00 6.01 19.85
CA CYS A 432 -15.35 6.47 19.53
C CYS A 432 -16.46 5.81 20.38
N LYS A 433 -16.09 5.07 21.42
CA LYS A 433 -17.07 4.37 22.31
C LYS A 433 -17.80 5.29 23.26
#